data_462d0aa66160ade1fd4afbeb762fc287
#
_entry.id   462d0aa66160ade1fd4afbeb762fc287
#
_cell.length_a   1.000
_cell.length_b   1.000
_cell.length_c   1.000
_cell.angle_alpha   90.00
_cell.angle_beta   90.00
_cell.angle_gamma   90.00
#
_symmetry.space_group_name_H-M   'P 1'
#
loop_
_entity.id
_entity.type
_entity.pdbx_description
1 polymer ?
#
loop_
_entity_poly.entity_id
_entity_poly.type
_entity_poly.pdbx_seq_one_letter_code
_entity_poly.pdbx_strand_id
1 'polypeptide(L)'
;MHHHLNRYLPVLTLLLPVLLCACAAGEQRSLAFEHVIYLDRTPLPVALFDSPQERQAGLAGIEALPAGTGALFVFEQPQPARFWMQGMQFPLDLLFFDGQGRVVWMVHAAPPCRADAECPLIRAADVRYVLELPAGQADVLQVSEQSRLRLPGEQDEP
;
A
#
# COMPACT_ATOMS: atom_id res chain seq x y z
N MET A 1 -60.04 -56.27 -36.67
CA MET A 1 -58.89 -55.50 -37.21
C MET A 1 -58.89 -54.16 -36.47
N HIS A 2 -58.15 -54.02 -35.35
CA HIS A 2 -58.08 -52.78 -34.59
C HIS A 2 -56.64 -52.27 -34.63
N HIS A 3 -56.41 -51.14 -35.29
CA HIS A 3 -55.15 -50.43 -35.32
C HIS A 3 -55.05 -49.54 -34.07
N HIS A 4 -54.16 -49.87 -33.15
CA HIS A 4 -53.76 -49.00 -32.06
C HIS A 4 -52.67 -48.01 -32.54
N LEU A 5 -53.03 -46.75 -32.73
CA LEU A 5 -52.05 -45.65 -32.90
C LEU A 5 -51.49 -45.25 -31.55
N ASN A 6 -50.24 -45.59 -31.36
CA ASN A 6 -49.45 -45.16 -30.18
C ASN A 6 -48.89 -43.76 -30.44
N ARG A 7 -49.46 -42.73 -29.77
CA ARG A 7 -49.01 -41.32 -29.85
C ARG A 7 -47.95 -41.09 -28.78
N TYR A 8 -46.70 -41.15 -29.18
CA TYR A 8 -45.59 -40.67 -28.34
C TYR A 8 -45.52 -39.13 -28.42
N LEU A 9 -45.80 -38.41 -27.31
CA LEU A 9 -45.49 -36.98 -27.16
C LEU A 9 -44.00 -36.87 -26.86
N PRO A 10 -43.25 -36.01 -27.57
CA PRO A 10 -41.89 -35.72 -27.17
C PRO A 10 -41.92 -34.76 -25.96
N VAL A 11 -41.35 -35.20 -24.85
CA VAL A 11 -41.06 -34.34 -23.70
C VAL A 11 -39.92 -33.41 -24.09
N LEU A 12 -40.26 -32.15 -24.38
CA LEU A 12 -39.32 -31.09 -24.66
C LEU A 12 -38.69 -30.65 -23.33
N THR A 13 -37.51 -31.22 -23.03
CA THR A 13 -36.72 -30.85 -21.85
C THR A 13 -36.11 -29.46 -22.09
N LEU A 14 -36.69 -28.44 -21.48
CA LEU A 14 -36.20 -27.06 -21.51
C LEU A 14 -34.96 -27.00 -20.59
N LEU A 15 -33.76 -27.10 -21.15
CA LEU A 15 -32.52 -26.84 -20.46
C LEU A 15 -32.39 -25.33 -20.25
N LEU A 16 -32.69 -24.88 -19.03
CA LEU A 16 -32.45 -23.51 -18.57
C LEU A 16 -30.95 -23.33 -18.32
N PRO A 17 -30.24 -22.43 -19.04
CA PRO A 17 -28.84 -22.17 -18.73
C PRO A 17 -28.79 -21.44 -17.39
N VAL A 18 -28.19 -22.08 -16.39
CA VAL A 18 -27.79 -21.43 -15.14
C VAL A 18 -26.65 -20.48 -15.46
N LEU A 19 -26.98 -19.19 -15.56
CA LEU A 19 -26.01 -18.11 -15.69
C LEU A 19 -25.26 -18.02 -14.35
N LEU A 20 -24.10 -18.67 -14.27
CA LEU A 20 -23.16 -18.44 -13.16
C LEU A 20 -22.67 -17.00 -13.28
N CYS A 21 -23.29 -16.09 -12.51
CA CYS A 21 -22.74 -14.77 -12.25
C CYS A 21 -21.45 -14.98 -11.42
N ALA A 22 -20.30 -15.09 -12.09
CA ALA A 22 -19.01 -15.03 -11.44
C ALA A 22 -18.87 -13.61 -10.91
N CYS A 23 -19.19 -13.40 -9.62
CA CYS A 23 -18.74 -12.22 -8.90
C CYS A 23 -17.21 -12.25 -8.96
N ALA A 24 -16.61 -11.42 -9.81
CA ALA A 24 -15.21 -11.09 -9.73
C ALA A 24 -15.04 -10.41 -8.37
N ALA A 25 -14.65 -11.18 -7.35
CA ALA A 25 -14.10 -10.65 -6.12
C ALA A 25 -12.88 -9.82 -6.56
N GLY A 26 -12.95 -8.50 -6.43
CA GLY A 26 -11.83 -7.63 -6.70
C GLY A 26 -10.66 -8.14 -5.86
N GLU A 27 -9.55 -8.44 -6.52
CA GLU A 27 -8.33 -8.92 -5.88
C GLU A 27 -7.84 -7.85 -4.90
N GLN A 28 -8.08 -8.08 -3.61
CA GLN A 28 -7.76 -7.15 -2.55
C GLN A 28 -6.23 -7.14 -2.40
N ARG A 29 -5.60 -6.00 -2.69
CA ARG A 29 -4.15 -5.85 -2.53
C ARG A 29 -3.79 -6.06 -1.05
N SER A 30 -2.95 -7.05 -0.78
CA SER A 30 -2.36 -7.28 0.54
C SER A 30 -0.89 -6.84 0.54
N LEU A 31 -0.42 -6.33 1.68
CA LEU A 31 0.98 -5.97 1.88
C LEU A 31 1.73 -7.13 2.51
N ALA A 32 2.95 -7.39 2.04
CA ALA A 32 3.88 -8.32 2.66
C ALA A 32 4.92 -7.52 3.46
N PHE A 33 5.03 -7.79 4.77
CA PHE A 33 5.99 -7.13 5.68
C PHE A 33 7.20 -8.02 5.90
N GLU A 34 7.87 -8.42 4.83
CA GLU A 34 8.97 -9.38 4.82
C GLU A 34 10.35 -8.71 5.06
N HIS A 35 10.39 -7.39 4.94
CA HIS A 35 11.61 -6.61 5.15
C HIS A 35 11.60 -5.99 6.54
N VAL A 36 12.78 -5.87 7.15
CA VAL A 36 12.95 -5.17 8.42
C VAL A 36 13.94 -4.04 8.20
N ILE A 37 13.57 -2.84 8.62
CA ILE A 37 14.49 -1.70 8.71
C ILE A 37 14.71 -1.35 10.17
N TYR A 38 15.64 -0.46 10.43
CA TYR A 38 15.85 0.12 11.76
C TYR A 38 15.56 1.62 11.70
N LEU A 39 14.63 2.07 12.55
CA LEU A 39 14.45 3.48 12.83
C LEU A 39 15.12 3.75 14.16
N ASP A 40 16.27 4.43 14.12
CA ASP A 40 17.25 4.48 15.21
C ASP A 40 17.71 3.06 15.62
N ARG A 41 17.22 2.56 16.76
CA ARG A 41 17.50 1.21 17.25
C ARG A 41 16.30 0.28 17.22
N THR A 42 15.14 0.80 16.78
CA THR A 42 13.89 0.06 16.79
C THR A 42 13.73 -0.67 15.46
N PRO A 43 13.68 -2.01 15.45
CA PRO A 43 13.37 -2.77 14.26
C PRO A 43 11.92 -2.56 13.87
N LEU A 44 11.66 -2.35 12.58
CA LEU A 44 10.35 -2.09 12.04
C LEU A 44 10.13 -2.96 10.79
N PRO A 45 9.16 -3.89 10.82
CA PRO A 45 8.73 -4.61 9.63
C PRO A 45 8.10 -3.66 8.62
N VAL A 46 8.50 -3.78 7.35
CA VAL A 46 8.00 -2.91 6.28
C VAL A 46 7.60 -3.69 5.03
N ALA A 47 6.60 -3.17 4.34
CA ALA A 47 6.35 -3.49 2.94
C ALA A 47 7.27 -2.62 2.09
N LEU A 48 7.98 -3.22 1.13
CA LEU A 48 8.97 -2.53 0.29
C LEU A 48 8.32 -2.10 -1.04
N PHE A 49 8.64 -0.88 -1.47
CA PHE A 49 8.23 -0.26 -2.72
C PHE A 49 9.48 0.28 -3.42
N ASP A 50 10.19 -0.57 -4.16
CA ASP A 50 11.48 -0.22 -4.79
C ASP A 50 11.40 -0.14 -6.32
N SER A 51 10.37 -0.71 -6.96
CA SER A 51 10.12 -0.54 -8.38
C SER A 51 9.31 0.75 -8.68
N PRO A 52 9.44 1.35 -9.87
CA PRO A 52 8.63 2.50 -10.27
C PRO A 52 7.12 2.22 -10.20
N GLN A 53 6.70 1.01 -10.57
CA GLN A 53 5.29 0.59 -10.58
C GLN A 53 4.73 0.51 -9.16
N GLU A 54 5.48 -0.08 -8.22
CA GLU A 54 5.08 -0.16 -6.82
C GLU A 54 5.02 1.23 -6.18
N ARG A 55 6.04 2.06 -6.39
CA ARG A 55 6.03 3.44 -5.88
C ARG A 55 4.87 4.26 -6.42
N GLN A 56 4.49 4.07 -7.70
CA GLN A 56 3.33 4.74 -8.29
C GLN A 56 2.01 4.26 -7.68
N ALA A 57 1.88 2.97 -7.43
CA ALA A 57 0.69 2.37 -6.82
C ALA A 57 0.56 2.78 -5.34
N GLY A 58 1.68 2.87 -4.61
CA GLY A 58 1.72 3.22 -3.20
C GLY A 58 0.75 2.40 -2.36
N LEU A 59 0.19 3.01 -1.35
CA LEU A 59 -0.82 2.40 -0.46
C LEU A 59 -2.27 2.64 -0.92
N ALA A 60 -2.47 3.23 -2.10
CA ALA A 60 -3.83 3.46 -2.61
C ALA A 60 -4.63 2.14 -2.70
N GLY A 61 -5.85 2.13 -2.18
CA GLY A 61 -6.71 0.95 -2.14
C GLY A 61 -6.39 -0.06 -1.03
N ILE A 62 -5.36 0.17 -0.22
CA ILE A 62 -5.11 -0.60 1.01
C ILE A 62 -6.07 -0.13 2.09
N GLU A 63 -6.69 -1.06 2.81
CA GLU A 63 -7.70 -0.74 3.83
C GLU A 63 -7.09 -0.25 5.15
N ALA A 64 -5.93 -0.79 5.53
CA ALA A 64 -5.22 -0.41 6.74
C ALA A 64 -3.73 -0.76 6.65
N LEU A 65 -2.92 0.00 7.36
CA LEU A 65 -1.52 -0.33 7.66
C LEU A 65 -1.46 -0.73 9.13
N PRO A 66 -1.07 -1.98 9.45
CA PRO A 66 -1.05 -2.46 10.84
C PRO A 66 -0.11 -1.63 11.72
N ALA A 67 -0.49 -1.39 12.96
CA ALA A 67 0.37 -0.75 13.94
C ALA A 67 1.68 -1.55 14.13
N GLY A 68 2.79 -0.84 14.26
CA GLY A 68 4.12 -1.46 14.36
C GLY A 68 4.69 -1.96 13.03
N THR A 69 4.07 -1.59 11.89
CA THR A 69 4.59 -1.83 10.55
C THR A 69 4.69 -0.52 9.77
N GLY A 70 5.35 -0.56 8.61
CA GLY A 70 5.45 0.59 7.72
C GLY A 70 5.47 0.20 6.25
N ALA A 71 5.38 1.21 5.37
CA ALA A 71 5.64 1.08 3.95
C ALA A 71 6.88 1.89 3.59
N LEU A 72 7.92 1.24 3.08
CA LEU A 72 9.17 1.86 2.72
C LEU A 72 9.28 2.03 1.21
N PHE A 73 9.34 3.28 0.76
CA PHE A 73 9.61 3.64 -0.64
C PHE A 73 11.10 3.91 -0.80
N VAL A 74 11.74 3.21 -1.73
CA VAL A 74 13.17 3.34 -2.00
C VAL A 74 13.38 3.90 -3.39
N PHE A 75 14.13 5.00 -3.49
CA PHE A 75 14.57 5.58 -4.75
C PHE A 75 16.01 5.16 -5.05
N GLU A 76 16.35 4.96 -6.33
CA GLU A 76 17.69 4.56 -6.74
C GLU A 76 18.77 5.58 -6.33
N GLN A 77 18.42 6.85 -6.36
CA GLN A 77 19.27 7.99 -5.97
C GLN A 77 18.43 9.04 -5.26
N PRO A 78 19.05 9.87 -4.41
CA PRO A 78 18.36 11.02 -3.83
C PRO A 78 17.78 11.93 -4.92
N GLN A 79 16.50 12.28 -4.78
CA GLN A 79 15.76 13.10 -5.74
C GLN A 79 14.62 13.86 -5.07
N PRO A 80 14.04 14.88 -5.73
CA PRO A 80 12.81 15.50 -5.26
C PRO A 80 11.68 14.47 -5.22
N ALA A 81 11.08 14.24 -4.03
CA ALA A 81 9.94 13.36 -3.83
C ALA A 81 8.62 14.16 -3.84
N ARG A 82 7.57 13.54 -4.36
CA ARG A 82 6.20 14.05 -4.40
C ARG A 82 5.25 12.96 -3.98
N PHE A 83 4.53 13.20 -2.89
CA PHE A 83 3.54 12.28 -2.35
C PHE A 83 2.19 12.97 -2.24
N TRP A 84 1.14 12.22 -2.21
CA TRP A 84 -0.22 12.67 -2.02
C TRP A 84 -1.02 11.60 -1.29
N MET A 85 -2.14 12.01 -0.72
CA MET A 85 -3.03 11.11 0.03
C MET A 85 -4.26 10.69 -0.80
N GLN A 86 -4.17 10.76 -2.14
CA GLN A 86 -5.28 10.38 -3.03
C GLN A 86 -5.48 8.85 -3.03
N GLY A 87 -6.74 8.44 -2.85
CA GLY A 87 -7.08 7.01 -2.80
C GLY A 87 -6.74 6.32 -1.48
N MET A 88 -6.22 7.06 -0.50
CA MET A 88 -5.98 6.56 0.85
C MET A 88 -7.28 6.45 1.62
N GLN A 89 -7.37 5.45 2.50
CA GLN A 89 -8.54 5.22 3.35
C GLN A 89 -8.29 5.61 4.83
N PHE A 90 -7.04 5.85 5.20
CA PHE A 90 -6.60 6.16 6.56
C PHE A 90 -5.49 7.21 6.54
N PRO A 91 -5.32 7.98 7.63
CA PRO A 91 -4.25 8.96 7.74
C PRO A 91 -2.90 8.28 7.98
N LEU A 92 -1.82 8.96 7.55
CA LEU A 92 -0.44 8.48 7.64
C LEU A 92 0.49 9.52 8.25
N ASP A 93 1.54 9.06 8.93
CA ASP A 93 2.76 9.81 9.13
C ASP A 93 3.70 9.52 7.96
N LEU A 94 4.23 10.55 7.32
CA LEU A 94 5.20 10.44 6.22
C LEU A 94 6.54 10.97 6.67
N LEU A 95 7.56 10.14 6.63
CA LEU A 95 8.92 10.47 7.04
C LEU A 95 9.85 10.38 5.82
N PHE A 96 10.51 11.48 5.49
CA PHE A 96 11.39 11.60 4.34
C PHE A 96 12.84 11.58 4.78
N PHE A 97 13.68 10.77 4.14
CA PHE A 97 15.07 10.60 4.49
C PHE A 97 16.00 10.82 3.30
N ASP A 98 17.16 11.37 3.56
CA ASP A 98 18.23 11.51 2.57
C ASP A 98 18.97 10.18 2.27
N GLY A 99 20.02 10.24 1.46
CA GLY A 99 20.83 9.07 1.11
C GLY A 99 21.64 8.47 2.26
N GLN A 100 21.77 9.20 3.38
CA GLN A 100 22.41 8.76 4.60
C GLN A 100 21.41 8.34 5.68
N GLY A 101 20.14 8.22 5.32
CA GLY A 101 19.06 7.85 6.24
C GLY A 101 18.72 8.92 7.27
N ARG A 102 19.13 10.19 7.09
CA ARG A 102 18.77 11.29 7.98
C ARG A 102 17.41 11.85 7.59
N VAL A 103 16.61 12.20 8.59
CA VAL A 103 15.34 12.87 8.37
C VAL A 103 15.56 14.22 7.69
N VAL A 104 14.89 14.46 6.55
CA VAL A 104 14.87 15.76 5.85
C VAL A 104 13.53 16.45 5.95
N TRP A 105 12.44 15.70 6.16
CA TRP A 105 11.10 16.25 6.33
C TRP A 105 10.18 15.23 7.00
N MET A 106 9.17 15.71 7.73
CA MET A 106 8.12 14.88 8.32
C MET A 106 6.76 15.56 8.17
N VAL A 107 5.74 14.73 7.97
CA VAL A 107 4.34 15.14 8.00
C VAL A 107 3.59 14.18 8.91
N HIS A 108 2.99 14.69 9.97
CA HIS A 108 2.21 13.91 10.93
C HIS A 108 0.74 13.88 10.54
N ALA A 109 0.12 12.72 10.67
CA ALA A 109 -1.31 12.49 10.50
C ALA A 109 -1.89 13.11 9.21
N ALA A 110 -1.17 12.98 8.08
CA ALA A 110 -1.65 13.44 6.79
C ALA A 110 -3.00 12.78 6.48
N PRO A 111 -4.10 13.54 6.33
CA PRO A 111 -5.42 12.97 6.16
C PRO A 111 -5.61 12.42 4.74
N PRO A 112 -6.45 11.39 4.55
CA PRO A 112 -6.88 10.96 3.23
C PRO A 112 -7.46 12.11 2.41
N CYS A 113 -7.15 12.11 1.13
CA CYS A 113 -7.69 13.10 0.21
C CYS A 113 -8.88 12.51 -0.54
N ARG A 114 -9.99 13.27 -0.62
CA ARG A 114 -11.18 12.85 -1.36
C ARG A 114 -10.89 12.83 -2.87
N ALA A 115 -11.41 11.83 -3.56
CA ALA A 115 -11.19 11.64 -5.00
C ALA A 115 -11.72 12.81 -5.87
N ASP A 116 -12.69 13.57 -5.35
CA ASP A 116 -13.33 14.73 -5.99
C ASP A 116 -12.71 16.08 -5.61
N ALA A 117 -11.64 16.07 -4.80
CA ALA A 117 -10.94 17.26 -4.35
C ALA A 117 -9.53 17.35 -4.94
N GLU A 118 -9.00 18.58 -5.03
CA GLU A 118 -7.60 18.78 -5.34
C GLU A 118 -6.74 18.31 -4.15
N CYS A 119 -5.95 17.24 -4.38
CA CYS A 119 -5.07 16.67 -3.37
C CYS A 119 -3.80 17.51 -3.23
N PRO A 120 -3.50 18.05 -2.04
CA PRO A 120 -2.22 18.72 -1.81
C PRO A 120 -1.06 17.77 -2.05
N LEU A 121 -0.04 18.26 -2.76
CA LEU A 121 1.22 17.54 -2.92
C LEU A 121 2.14 17.82 -1.74
N ILE A 122 2.56 16.76 -1.07
CA ILE A 122 3.63 16.77 -0.08
C ILE A 122 4.95 16.68 -0.85
N ARG A 123 5.85 17.64 -0.66
CA ARG A 123 7.11 17.73 -1.42
C ARG A 123 8.27 17.80 -0.46
N ALA A 124 9.32 17.04 -0.76
CA ALA A 124 10.60 17.13 -0.10
C ALA A 124 11.73 17.03 -1.13
N ALA A 125 12.83 17.73 -0.90
CA ALA A 125 14.01 17.66 -1.75
C ALA A 125 15.01 16.64 -1.21
N ASP A 126 15.87 16.11 -2.09
CA ASP A 126 17.00 15.25 -1.74
C ASP A 126 16.61 13.97 -0.96
N VAL A 127 15.54 13.30 -1.42
CA VAL A 127 14.96 12.15 -0.74
C VAL A 127 15.44 10.84 -1.38
N ARG A 128 15.98 9.96 -0.56
CA ARG A 128 16.34 8.58 -0.94
C ARG A 128 15.29 7.57 -0.47
N TYR A 129 14.70 7.81 0.73
CA TYR A 129 13.72 6.93 1.33
C TYR A 129 12.52 7.71 1.83
N VAL A 130 11.32 7.12 1.69
CA VAL A 130 10.13 7.61 2.37
C VAL A 130 9.51 6.45 3.15
N LEU A 131 9.31 6.66 4.44
CA LEU A 131 8.64 5.71 5.31
C LEU A 131 7.25 6.24 5.65
N GLU A 132 6.23 5.50 5.24
CA GLU A 132 4.85 5.76 5.62
C GLU A 132 4.48 4.85 6.80
N LEU A 133 3.92 5.46 7.85
CA LEU A 133 3.48 4.79 9.07
C LEU A 133 2.01 5.09 9.32
N PRO A 134 1.28 4.24 10.07
CA PRO A 134 -0.02 4.64 10.61
C PRO A 134 0.09 5.97 11.37
N ALA A 135 -0.90 6.85 11.24
CA ALA A 135 -0.88 8.16 11.91
C ALA A 135 -0.67 8.02 13.42
N GLY A 136 0.22 8.84 13.97
CA GLY A 136 0.64 8.81 15.37
C GLY A 136 1.72 7.77 15.71
N GLN A 137 2.09 6.89 14.77
CA GLN A 137 3.12 5.89 15.00
C GLN A 137 4.52 6.54 15.10
N ALA A 138 4.76 7.64 14.40
CA ALA A 138 6.00 8.40 14.53
C ALA A 138 6.22 8.90 15.96
N ASP A 139 5.16 9.37 16.63
CA ASP A 139 5.22 9.80 18.02
C ASP A 139 5.49 8.62 18.98
N VAL A 140 4.83 7.48 18.75
CA VAL A 140 5.06 6.24 19.53
C VAL A 140 6.51 5.78 19.41
N LEU A 141 7.10 5.90 18.21
CA LEU A 141 8.51 5.57 17.95
C LEU A 141 9.48 6.69 18.36
N GLN A 142 8.98 7.81 18.86
CA GLN A 142 9.76 8.99 19.26
C GLN A 142 10.64 9.55 18.14
N VAL A 143 10.11 9.51 16.89
CA VAL A 143 10.84 10.01 15.72
C VAL A 143 11.04 11.51 15.83
N SER A 144 12.24 11.96 15.51
CA SER A 144 12.64 13.36 15.51
C SER A 144 13.51 13.68 14.27
N GLU A 145 13.90 14.93 14.10
CA GLU A 145 14.86 15.34 13.07
C GLU A 145 16.25 14.70 13.23
N GLN A 146 16.59 14.19 14.42
CA GLN A 146 17.83 13.47 14.69
C GLN A 146 17.73 11.98 14.39
N SER A 147 16.53 11.45 14.19
CA SER A 147 16.31 10.04 13.91
C SER A 147 16.93 9.59 12.59
N ARG A 148 17.32 8.33 12.53
CA ARG A 148 17.96 7.73 11.37
C ARG A 148 17.27 6.45 10.95
N LEU A 149 17.03 6.34 9.65
CA LEU A 149 16.66 5.10 9.00
C LEU A 149 17.92 4.36 8.58
N ARG A 150 17.99 3.05 8.87
CA ARG A 150 19.06 2.15 8.44
C ARG A 150 18.48 0.88 7.83
N LEU A 151 19.12 0.43 6.78
CA LEU A 151 18.80 -0.87 6.18
C LEU A 151 19.63 -1.97 6.89
N PRO A 152 19.18 -3.25 6.84
CA PRO A 152 19.95 -4.37 7.37
C PRO A 152 21.34 -4.44 6.75
N GLY A 153 22.37 -4.53 7.58
CA GLY A 153 23.77 -4.64 7.13
C GLY A 153 24.52 -3.30 6.99
N GLU A 154 23.83 -2.17 7.11
CA GLU A 154 24.51 -0.87 7.28
C GLU A 154 25.03 -0.76 8.70
N GLN A 155 26.37 -0.80 8.85
CA GLN A 155 27.04 -0.64 10.14
C GLN A 155 27.04 0.84 10.52
N ASP A 156 27.00 1.13 11.84
CA ASP A 156 27.30 2.45 12.36
C ASP A 156 28.74 2.79 11.96
N GLU A 157 28.90 3.59 10.90
CA GLU A 157 30.18 4.28 10.70
C GLU A 157 30.31 5.31 11.83
N PRO A 158 31.43 5.26 12.57
CA PRO A 158 31.64 6.10 13.77
C PRO A 158 31.74 7.59 13.43
#